data_f6d201122884adeca61dc56d1fd4c593
#
_entry.id   f6d201122884adeca61dc56d1fd4c593
#
_cell.length_a   1.000
_cell.length_b   1.000
_cell.length_c   1.000
_cell.angle_alpha   90.00
_cell.angle_beta   90.00
_cell.angle_gamma   90.00
#
_symmetry.space_group_name_H-M   'P 1'
#
loop_
_entity.id
_entity.type
_entity.pdbx_description
1 polymer ?
#
loop_
_entity_poly.entity_id
_entity_poly.type
_entity_poly.pdbx_seq_one_letter_code
_entity_poly.pdbx_strand_id
1 'polypeptide(L)'
;SWVMGRTPLPDKNNVGAWLVDAMKPVEKKAPEATDHTYSYNLDYQFSKKFEHSQLTVGGTYERIHADSKVTGQHSSDNVATFLQYDHKFIDRLNVSVGVRLEYYRVDDFYREAETKIFGAKVPVKPVFRGGLNYELGEYSFIRASFGQGYRYPSVTEKFILKDIGGVGAFPNAELKAEQGYNAELGFKQGYKFGNLKGFVDVAGFYTRYKDMIEFRFGLFNNKTFDYIDGLSKLFNAFSSGDGLGIGAQFTNVGRAEIYGVDLSTSGVYEFNRDTRLAYTLGYVYTNPIDMDVDSRNAEEEANDDLMAMRSKSNDSKYLKYRQKHSVKGVFDLEWKRFNIGTNM
;
A
#
# COMPACT_ATOMS: atom_id res chain seq x y z
N SER A 1 -14.03 -7.50 -26.59
CA SER A 1 -13.44 -6.82 -27.76
C SER A 1 -14.09 -5.46 -27.93
N TRP A 2 -13.32 -4.42 -27.70
CA TRP A 2 -13.73 -3.03 -27.95
C TRP A 2 -13.85 -2.83 -29.46
N VAL A 3 -15.04 -2.51 -29.94
CA VAL A 3 -15.22 -2.10 -31.33
C VAL A 3 -15.03 -0.59 -31.37
N MET A 4 -13.94 -0.17 -31.98
CA MET A 4 -13.68 1.24 -32.23
C MET A 4 -14.68 1.78 -33.24
N GLY A 5 -15.56 2.70 -32.79
CA GLY A 5 -16.22 3.61 -33.69
C GLY A 5 -15.17 4.58 -34.25
N ARG A 6 -15.08 4.73 -35.56
CA ARG A 6 -14.25 5.77 -36.17
C ARG A 6 -14.87 7.12 -35.80
N THR A 7 -14.21 7.83 -34.87
CA THR A 7 -14.58 9.23 -34.60
C THR A 7 -14.19 10.07 -35.84
N PRO A 8 -15.07 10.86 -36.40
CA PRO A 8 -14.72 11.74 -37.53
C PRO A 8 -13.67 12.76 -37.03
N LEU A 9 -12.85 13.22 -37.99
CA LEU A 9 -11.85 14.25 -37.70
C LEU A 9 -12.53 15.52 -37.16
N PRO A 10 -11.88 16.27 -36.26
CA PRO A 10 -12.47 17.44 -35.61
C PRO A 10 -12.77 18.53 -36.67
N ASP A 11 -13.98 19.08 -36.58
CA ASP A 11 -14.30 20.31 -37.29
C ASP A 11 -13.52 21.47 -36.65
N LYS A 12 -12.70 22.16 -37.42
CA LYS A 12 -11.87 23.29 -36.98
C LYS A 12 -12.66 24.40 -36.28
N ASN A 13 -13.98 24.46 -36.51
CA ASN A 13 -14.87 25.47 -35.93
C ASN A 13 -15.59 25.04 -34.66
N ASN A 14 -15.50 23.77 -34.27
CA ASN A 14 -16.20 23.27 -33.11
C ASN A 14 -15.48 22.09 -32.36
N VAL A 15 -14.24 22.33 -32.02
CA VAL A 15 -13.39 21.34 -31.32
C VAL A 15 -14.00 20.91 -30.00
N GLY A 16 -14.72 21.79 -29.29
CA GLY A 16 -15.33 21.47 -28.01
C GLY A 16 -16.47 20.45 -28.10
N ALA A 17 -17.37 20.60 -29.09
CA ALA A 17 -18.47 19.66 -29.30
C ALA A 17 -17.96 18.30 -29.80
N TRP A 18 -16.93 18.29 -30.63
CA TRP A 18 -16.30 17.07 -31.09
C TRP A 18 -15.60 16.32 -29.93
N LEU A 19 -14.91 17.04 -29.03
CA LEU A 19 -14.33 16.45 -27.81
C LEU A 19 -15.40 15.76 -26.95
N VAL A 20 -16.53 16.42 -26.73
CA VAL A 20 -17.66 15.85 -25.97
C VAL A 20 -18.22 14.60 -26.66
N ASP A 21 -18.30 14.59 -27.99
CA ASP A 21 -18.81 13.43 -28.75
C ASP A 21 -17.78 12.28 -28.79
N ALA A 22 -16.51 12.59 -28.89
CA ALA A 22 -15.42 11.62 -28.83
C ALA A 22 -15.29 10.94 -27.45
N MET A 23 -15.77 11.59 -26.39
CA MET A 23 -15.78 11.09 -25.00
C MET A 23 -17.05 10.34 -24.61
N LYS A 24 -18.05 10.24 -25.50
CA LYS A 24 -19.25 9.46 -25.22
C LYS A 24 -18.94 7.97 -25.17
N PRO A 25 -19.33 7.27 -24.09
CA PRO A 25 -19.12 5.83 -24.01
C PRO A 25 -19.93 5.12 -25.09
N VAL A 26 -19.31 4.15 -25.76
CA VAL A 26 -20.02 3.25 -26.67
C VAL A 26 -20.81 2.27 -25.82
N GLU A 27 -22.13 2.47 -25.70
CA GLU A 27 -23.00 1.54 -25.00
C GLU A 27 -22.94 0.14 -25.65
N LYS A 28 -22.26 -0.78 -24.99
CA LYS A 28 -22.44 -2.21 -25.22
C LYS A 28 -23.05 -2.84 -23.98
N LYS A 29 -24.19 -3.50 -24.17
CA LYS A 29 -24.76 -4.44 -23.20
C LYS A 29 -23.65 -5.41 -22.79
N ALA A 30 -23.15 -5.27 -21.56
CA ALA A 30 -22.18 -6.21 -21.01
C ALA A 30 -22.85 -7.59 -20.88
N PRO A 31 -22.32 -8.65 -21.48
CA PRO A 31 -22.79 -10.00 -21.20
C PRO A 31 -22.53 -10.31 -19.72
N GLU A 32 -23.42 -11.09 -19.10
CA GLU A 32 -23.26 -11.57 -17.72
C GLU A 32 -21.83 -12.12 -17.52
N ALA A 33 -21.12 -11.51 -16.57
CA ALA A 33 -19.74 -11.86 -16.29
C ALA A 33 -19.70 -12.88 -15.16
N THR A 34 -19.20 -14.06 -15.44
CA THR A 34 -18.73 -14.97 -14.39
C THR A 34 -17.23 -14.71 -14.21
N ASP A 35 -16.87 -14.13 -13.07
CA ASP A 35 -15.47 -13.96 -12.67
C ASP A 35 -15.07 -15.16 -11.81
N HIS A 36 -13.96 -15.78 -12.14
CA HIS A 36 -13.40 -16.89 -11.39
C HIS A 36 -12.00 -16.53 -10.90
N THR A 37 -11.78 -16.65 -9.62
CA THR A 37 -10.45 -16.50 -9.03
C THR A 37 -10.16 -17.70 -8.13
N TYR A 38 -9.04 -18.36 -8.37
CA TYR A 38 -8.57 -19.47 -7.56
C TYR A 38 -7.24 -19.06 -6.90
N SER A 39 -7.12 -19.29 -5.60
CA SER A 39 -5.89 -19.10 -4.85
C SER A 39 -5.49 -20.40 -4.17
N TYR A 40 -4.24 -20.77 -4.35
CA TYR A 40 -3.61 -21.91 -3.69
C TYR A 40 -2.49 -21.38 -2.82
N ASN A 41 -2.57 -21.64 -1.52
CA ASN A 41 -1.56 -21.22 -0.55
C ASN A 41 -0.99 -22.44 0.14
N LEU A 42 0.34 -22.53 0.20
CA LEU A 42 1.07 -23.51 0.95
C LEU A 42 2.10 -22.81 1.84
N ASP A 43 1.97 -23.00 3.14
CA ASP A 43 2.89 -22.46 4.12
C ASP A 43 3.50 -23.60 4.93
N TYR A 44 4.82 -23.54 5.08
CA TYR A 44 5.56 -24.45 5.91
C TYR A 44 6.49 -23.68 6.83
N GLN A 45 6.44 -23.99 8.13
CA GLN A 45 7.31 -23.38 9.11
C GLN A 45 7.83 -24.44 10.10
N PHE A 46 9.11 -24.39 10.37
CA PHE A 46 9.77 -25.14 11.41
C PHE A 46 10.41 -24.19 12.41
N SER A 47 10.15 -24.41 13.72
CA SER A 47 10.74 -23.64 14.79
C SER A 47 11.43 -24.56 15.79
N LYS A 48 12.67 -24.22 16.15
CA LYS A 48 13.43 -24.90 17.19
C LYS A 48 13.81 -23.91 18.29
N LYS A 49 13.38 -24.22 19.51
CA LYS A 49 13.74 -23.47 20.71
C LYS A 49 14.99 -24.05 21.33
N PHE A 50 15.86 -23.19 21.76
CA PHE A 50 17.04 -23.45 22.58
C PHE A 50 16.86 -22.70 23.91
N GLU A 51 17.79 -22.84 24.84
CA GLU A 51 17.67 -22.26 26.19
C GLU A 51 17.46 -20.72 26.16
N HIS A 52 18.25 -20.00 25.32
CA HIS A 52 18.18 -18.55 25.22
C HIS A 52 17.86 -18.05 23.80
N SER A 53 17.51 -18.94 22.89
CA SER A 53 17.27 -18.55 21.51
C SER A 53 16.21 -19.42 20.82
N GLN A 54 15.70 -18.90 19.72
CA GLN A 54 14.78 -19.62 18.84
C GLN A 54 15.18 -19.38 17.39
N LEU A 55 15.29 -20.44 16.64
CA LEU A 55 15.46 -20.42 15.19
C LEU A 55 14.15 -20.80 14.52
N THR A 56 13.70 -19.98 13.60
CA THR A 56 12.51 -20.26 12.77
C THR A 56 12.92 -20.20 11.31
N VAL A 57 12.59 -21.24 10.53
CA VAL A 57 12.80 -21.31 9.09
C VAL A 57 11.51 -21.73 8.43
N GLY A 58 11.27 -21.26 7.21
CA GLY A 58 10.07 -21.64 6.50
C GLY A 58 10.07 -21.23 5.05
N GLY A 59 8.99 -21.61 4.38
CA GLY A 59 8.73 -21.25 3.00
C GLY A 59 7.24 -21.11 2.74
N THR A 60 6.89 -20.24 1.81
CA THR A 60 5.52 -20.00 1.38
C THR A 60 5.46 -20.12 -0.14
N TYR A 61 4.38 -20.67 -0.64
CA TYR A 61 4.03 -20.68 -2.05
C TYR A 61 2.59 -20.23 -2.20
N GLU A 62 2.37 -19.24 -3.03
CA GLU A 62 1.06 -18.77 -3.41
C GLU A 62 0.94 -18.76 -4.93
N ARG A 63 -0.14 -19.34 -5.44
CA ARG A 63 -0.54 -19.23 -6.83
C ARG A 63 -1.95 -18.67 -6.91
N ILE A 64 -2.10 -17.59 -7.66
CA ILE A 64 -3.40 -16.99 -7.97
C ILE A 64 -3.65 -17.15 -9.47
N HIS A 65 -4.81 -17.66 -9.81
CA HIS A 65 -5.32 -17.67 -11.18
C HIS A 65 -6.61 -16.87 -11.20
N ALA A 66 -6.63 -15.80 -11.98
CA ALA A 66 -7.78 -14.93 -12.18
C ALA A 66 -8.24 -15.02 -13.63
N ASP A 67 -9.52 -15.34 -13.82
CA ASP A 67 -10.21 -15.26 -15.10
C ASP A 67 -11.40 -14.32 -14.94
N SER A 68 -11.26 -13.11 -15.43
CA SER A 68 -12.22 -12.03 -15.23
C SER A 68 -12.33 -11.20 -16.50
N LYS A 69 -13.55 -10.74 -16.79
CA LYS A 69 -13.78 -9.78 -17.88
C LYS A 69 -13.16 -8.40 -17.60
N VAL A 70 -12.85 -8.15 -16.33
CA VAL A 70 -12.29 -6.87 -15.89
C VAL A 70 -10.77 -6.84 -16.02
N THR A 71 -10.11 -7.96 -15.77
CA THR A 71 -8.64 -8.05 -15.80
C THR A 71 -8.10 -8.91 -16.93
N GLY A 72 -8.94 -9.73 -17.56
CA GLY A 72 -8.49 -10.81 -18.46
C GLY A 72 -8.09 -12.07 -17.68
N GLN A 73 -7.40 -12.97 -18.37
CA GLN A 73 -6.93 -14.22 -17.80
C GLN A 73 -5.43 -14.09 -17.45
N HIS A 74 -5.14 -14.20 -16.15
CA HIS A 74 -3.79 -14.03 -15.62
C HIS A 74 -3.49 -15.04 -14.52
N SER A 75 -2.22 -15.39 -14.37
CA SER A 75 -1.74 -16.24 -13.27
C SER A 75 -0.53 -15.58 -12.62
N SER A 76 -0.48 -15.60 -11.28
CA SER A 76 0.71 -15.17 -10.54
C SER A 76 1.22 -16.27 -9.63
N ASP A 77 2.53 -16.36 -9.51
CA ASP A 77 3.22 -17.25 -8.58
C ASP A 77 4.09 -16.39 -7.63
N ASN A 78 3.93 -16.59 -6.34
CA ASN A 78 4.79 -16.02 -5.31
C ASN A 78 5.43 -17.15 -4.51
N VAL A 79 6.75 -17.20 -4.48
CA VAL A 79 7.52 -18.15 -3.68
C VAL A 79 8.42 -17.40 -2.75
N ALA A 80 8.41 -17.73 -1.47
CA ALA A 80 9.33 -17.14 -0.54
C ALA A 80 9.91 -18.17 0.44
N THR A 81 11.14 -17.91 0.87
CA THR A 81 11.77 -18.63 1.97
C THR A 81 12.21 -17.62 3.02
N PHE A 82 12.17 -17.99 4.27
CA PHE A 82 12.57 -17.09 5.35
C PHE A 82 13.31 -17.81 6.48
N LEU A 83 14.15 -17.02 7.14
CA LEU A 83 14.86 -17.40 8.34
C LEU A 83 14.71 -16.27 9.35
N GLN A 84 14.40 -16.61 10.59
CA GLN A 84 14.38 -15.70 11.73
C GLN A 84 15.14 -16.32 12.89
N TYR A 85 15.96 -15.49 13.54
CA TYR A 85 16.67 -15.84 14.75
C TYR A 85 16.34 -14.84 15.85
N ASP A 86 15.82 -15.37 16.96
CA ASP A 86 15.49 -14.62 18.17
C ASP A 86 16.46 -15.04 19.25
N HIS A 87 17.06 -14.09 19.96
CA HIS A 87 18.03 -14.35 21.02
C HIS A 87 17.81 -13.44 22.20
N LYS A 88 17.83 -14.06 23.40
CA LYS A 88 17.82 -13.38 24.68
C LYS A 88 19.28 -13.27 25.19
N PHE A 89 19.93 -12.13 24.91
CA PHE A 89 21.34 -11.92 25.25
C PHE A 89 21.60 -11.85 26.73
N ILE A 90 20.71 -11.18 27.45
CA ILE A 90 20.66 -11.08 28.91
C ILE A 90 19.21 -11.13 29.31
N ASP A 91 18.90 -11.29 30.59
CA ASP A 91 17.51 -11.43 31.03
C ASP A 91 16.59 -10.29 30.61
N ARG A 92 17.15 -9.15 30.26
CA ARG A 92 16.43 -7.92 29.92
C ARG A 92 16.51 -7.53 28.45
N LEU A 93 17.33 -8.18 27.63
CA LEU A 93 17.52 -7.81 26.22
C LEU A 93 17.16 -8.95 25.30
N ASN A 94 16.09 -8.76 24.52
CA ASN A 94 15.70 -9.64 23.44
C ASN A 94 16.00 -8.97 22.08
N VAL A 95 16.64 -9.71 21.19
CA VAL A 95 16.94 -9.26 19.82
C VAL A 95 16.39 -10.28 18.82
N SER A 96 15.76 -9.79 17.79
CA SER A 96 15.24 -10.58 16.68
C SER A 96 15.83 -10.08 15.37
N VAL A 97 16.30 -10.99 14.52
CA VAL A 97 16.74 -10.69 13.16
C VAL A 97 16.15 -11.70 12.19
N GLY A 98 15.78 -11.23 11.01
CA GLY A 98 15.17 -12.09 10.00
C GLY A 98 15.51 -11.65 8.58
N VAL A 99 15.54 -12.63 7.69
CA VAL A 99 15.67 -12.43 6.25
C VAL A 99 14.61 -13.27 5.54
N ARG A 100 14.02 -12.68 4.51
CA ARG A 100 13.07 -13.35 3.60
C ARG A 100 13.57 -13.12 2.18
N LEU A 101 13.59 -14.18 1.39
CA LEU A 101 13.89 -14.14 -0.03
C LEU A 101 12.59 -14.40 -0.78
N GLU A 102 12.22 -13.49 -1.67
CA GLU A 102 10.98 -13.56 -2.42
C GLU A 102 11.23 -13.65 -3.93
N TYR A 103 10.50 -14.52 -4.58
CA TYR A 103 10.37 -14.64 -6.03
C TYR A 103 8.90 -14.41 -6.40
N TYR A 104 8.66 -13.53 -7.37
CA TYR A 104 7.32 -13.23 -7.88
C TYR A 104 7.30 -13.22 -9.41
N ARG A 105 6.26 -13.80 -9.97
CA ARG A 105 6.01 -13.85 -11.40
C ARG A 105 4.53 -13.64 -11.69
N VAL A 106 4.22 -12.89 -12.75
CA VAL A 106 2.89 -12.86 -13.36
C VAL A 106 3.02 -13.30 -14.81
N ASP A 107 2.26 -14.32 -15.16
CA ASP A 107 2.35 -15.00 -16.46
C ASP A 107 3.80 -15.33 -16.85
N ASP A 108 4.16 -15.25 -18.12
CA ASP A 108 5.52 -15.55 -18.59
C ASP A 108 6.36 -14.29 -18.84
N PHE A 109 5.74 -13.11 -18.80
CA PHE A 109 6.41 -11.86 -19.22
C PHE A 109 6.82 -10.93 -18.07
N TYR A 110 6.14 -10.98 -16.92
CA TYR A 110 6.47 -10.12 -15.80
C TYR A 110 7.21 -10.89 -14.71
N ARG A 111 8.46 -10.54 -14.51
CA ARG A 111 9.29 -11.01 -13.40
C ARG A 111 9.82 -9.82 -12.65
N GLU A 112 9.52 -9.75 -11.38
CA GLU A 112 10.03 -8.69 -10.53
C GLU A 112 11.38 -9.10 -9.95
N ALA A 113 12.23 -8.07 -9.77
CA ALA A 113 13.49 -8.04 -9.05
C ALA A 113 14.60 -8.98 -9.54
N GLU A 114 15.51 -8.37 -10.25
CA GLU A 114 16.87 -8.89 -10.35
C GLU A 114 17.72 -8.32 -9.21
N THR A 115 18.10 -9.15 -8.26
CA THR A 115 19.10 -8.80 -7.24
C THR A 115 20.46 -9.37 -7.66
N LYS A 116 21.52 -8.59 -7.55
CA LYS A 116 22.88 -9.09 -7.76
C LYS A 116 23.37 -9.73 -6.47
N ILE A 117 23.58 -11.04 -6.48
CA ILE A 117 24.20 -11.78 -5.38
C ILE A 117 25.52 -12.34 -5.89
N PHE A 118 26.64 -11.96 -5.27
CA PHE A 118 27.99 -12.32 -5.72
C PHE A 118 28.26 -12.07 -7.21
N GLY A 119 27.69 -10.99 -7.77
CA GLY A 119 27.84 -10.63 -9.17
C GLY A 119 26.87 -11.30 -10.13
N ALA A 120 26.18 -12.36 -9.72
CA ALA A 120 25.15 -13.02 -10.51
C ALA A 120 23.79 -12.34 -10.32
N LYS A 121 23.05 -12.12 -11.40
CA LYS A 121 21.67 -11.67 -11.35
C LYS A 121 20.76 -12.83 -10.99
N VAL A 122 20.05 -12.71 -9.87
CA VAL A 122 19.07 -13.71 -9.41
C VAL A 122 17.70 -13.06 -9.29
N PRO A 123 16.63 -13.73 -9.72
CA PRO A 123 15.28 -13.19 -9.72
C PRO A 123 14.62 -13.27 -8.34
N VAL A 124 15.37 -12.93 -7.28
CA VAL A 124 14.85 -12.94 -5.91
C VAL A 124 15.12 -11.62 -5.22
N LYS A 125 14.19 -11.21 -4.36
CA LYS A 125 14.28 -10.00 -3.55
C LYS A 125 14.57 -10.38 -2.10
N PRO A 126 15.73 -10.00 -1.53
CA PRO A 126 15.95 -10.11 -0.09
C PRO A 126 15.22 -8.97 0.64
N VAL A 127 14.56 -9.33 1.73
CA VAL A 127 13.87 -8.43 2.64
C VAL A 127 14.37 -8.71 4.05
N PHE A 128 14.86 -7.68 4.73
CA PHE A 128 15.45 -7.78 6.06
C PHE A 128 14.53 -7.17 7.10
N ARG A 129 14.54 -7.75 8.30
CA ARG A 129 13.89 -7.20 9.48
C ARG A 129 14.73 -7.42 10.73
N GLY A 130 14.62 -6.50 11.67
CA GLY A 130 15.28 -6.62 12.96
C GLY A 130 14.48 -5.89 14.03
N GLY A 131 14.63 -6.33 15.26
CA GLY A 131 13.99 -5.69 16.38
C GLY A 131 14.74 -5.98 17.66
N LEU A 132 14.60 -5.08 18.61
CA LEU A 132 15.07 -5.27 19.98
C LEU A 132 14.01 -4.81 20.97
N ASN A 133 14.00 -5.46 22.11
CA ASN A 133 13.23 -5.04 23.27
C ASN A 133 14.14 -5.14 24.51
N TYR A 134 14.29 -4.00 25.18
CA TYR A 134 15.12 -3.87 26.36
C TYR A 134 14.29 -3.43 27.56
N GLU A 135 14.33 -4.20 28.64
CA GLU A 135 13.72 -3.87 29.91
C GLU A 135 14.67 -3.00 30.73
N LEU A 136 14.38 -1.69 30.78
CA LEU A 136 15.15 -0.71 31.55
C LEU A 136 15.01 -0.90 33.05
N GLY A 137 13.83 -1.29 33.49
CA GLY A 137 13.47 -1.48 34.88
C GLY A 137 12.11 -2.13 34.99
N GLU A 138 11.62 -2.30 36.19
CA GLU A 138 10.32 -2.90 36.46
C GLU A 138 9.22 -2.10 35.69
N TYR A 139 8.54 -2.78 34.78
CA TYR A 139 7.51 -2.20 33.88
C TYR A 139 7.95 -1.10 32.92
N SER A 140 9.28 -0.96 32.66
CA SER A 140 9.83 0.05 31.74
C SER A 140 10.54 -0.62 30.59
N PHE A 141 10.13 -0.35 29.35
CA PHE A 141 10.65 -1.03 28.15
C PHE A 141 11.00 -0.03 27.07
N ILE A 142 12.15 -0.20 26.45
CA ILE A 142 12.50 0.42 25.16
C ILE A 142 12.39 -0.67 24.09
N ARG A 143 11.74 -0.33 22.99
CA ARG A 143 11.73 -1.15 21.79
C ARG A 143 12.23 -0.37 20.59
N ALA A 144 12.97 -1.05 19.73
CA ALA A 144 13.31 -0.52 18.42
C ALA A 144 13.06 -1.61 17.37
N SER A 145 12.57 -1.21 16.22
CA SER A 145 12.38 -2.13 15.10
C SER A 145 12.78 -1.48 13.78
N PHE A 146 13.24 -2.31 12.88
CA PHE A 146 13.52 -1.99 11.49
C PHE A 146 13.00 -3.11 10.61
N GLY A 147 12.29 -2.75 9.54
CA GLY A 147 11.80 -3.72 8.58
C GLY A 147 11.79 -3.14 7.17
N GLN A 148 12.23 -3.94 6.22
CA GLN A 148 12.01 -3.65 4.81
C GLN A 148 10.66 -4.22 4.39
N GLY A 149 9.94 -3.47 3.56
CA GLY A 149 8.70 -3.87 2.93
C GLY A 149 8.89 -4.01 1.42
N TYR A 150 8.21 -5.00 0.86
CA TYR A 150 8.17 -5.22 -0.57
C TYR A 150 6.79 -5.75 -0.93
N ARG A 151 6.11 -5.07 -1.86
CA ARG A 151 4.76 -5.43 -2.29
C ARG A 151 4.69 -5.46 -3.80
N TYR A 152 4.38 -6.64 -4.32
CA TYR A 152 4.08 -6.79 -5.74
C TYR A 152 2.73 -6.18 -6.09
N PRO A 153 2.58 -5.57 -7.28
CA PRO A 153 1.27 -5.18 -7.74
C PRO A 153 0.40 -6.42 -7.96
N SER A 154 -0.83 -6.36 -7.52
CA SER A 154 -1.80 -7.44 -7.78
C SER A 154 -2.16 -7.51 -9.28
N VAL A 155 -2.73 -8.63 -9.70
CA VAL A 155 -3.25 -8.81 -11.06
C VAL A 155 -4.25 -7.69 -11.40
N THR A 156 -5.12 -7.35 -10.45
CA THR A 156 -6.10 -6.27 -10.64
C THR A 156 -5.43 -4.91 -10.82
N GLU A 157 -4.44 -4.57 -10.01
CA GLU A 157 -3.72 -3.29 -10.15
C GLU A 157 -3.02 -3.15 -11.50
N LYS A 158 -2.50 -4.24 -12.06
CA LYS A 158 -1.82 -4.20 -13.37
C LYS A 158 -2.75 -4.22 -14.56
N PHE A 159 -3.83 -4.98 -14.50
CA PHE A 159 -4.59 -5.36 -15.69
C PHE A 159 -6.07 -4.93 -15.67
N ILE A 160 -6.52 -4.19 -14.66
CA ILE A 160 -7.90 -3.74 -14.59
C ILE A 160 -8.24 -2.89 -15.82
N LEU A 161 -9.27 -3.31 -16.56
CA LEU A 161 -9.87 -2.58 -17.66
C LEU A 161 -11.39 -2.61 -17.50
N LYS A 162 -11.95 -1.51 -17.03
CA LYS A 162 -13.40 -1.42 -16.76
C LYS A 162 -13.89 -0.01 -17.04
N ASP A 163 -15.07 0.08 -17.63
CA ASP A 163 -15.83 1.33 -17.72
C ASP A 163 -16.96 1.30 -16.68
N ILE A 164 -17.08 2.37 -15.92
CA ILE A 164 -18.11 2.55 -14.88
C ILE A 164 -18.83 3.87 -15.18
N GLY A 165 -19.82 3.81 -16.09
CA GLY A 165 -20.64 4.96 -16.42
C GLY A 165 -19.88 6.10 -17.11
N GLY A 166 -18.92 5.77 -17.97
CA GLY A 166 -18.11 6.74 -18.73
C GLY A 166 -16.80 7.13 -18.04
N VAL A 167 -16.53 6.60 -16.87
CA VAL A 167 -15.23 6.73 -16.20
C VAL A 167 -14.51 5.39 -16.25
N GLY A 168 -13.35 5.35 -16.89
CA GLY A 168 -12.55 4.14 -17.09
C GLY A 168 -11.64 3.81 -15.92
N ALA A 169 -11.38 2.52 -15.72
CA ALA A 169 -10.18 2.05 -15.03
C ALA A 169 -9.26 1.45 -16.11
N PHE A 170 -8.04 1.94 -16.19
CA PHE A 170 -7.10 1.59 -17.26
C PHE A 170 -5.94 0.75 -16.73
N PRO A 171 -5.51 -0.31 -17.48
CA PRO A 171 -4.41 -1.17 -17.08
C PRO A 171 -3.07 -0.45 -17.19
N ASN A 172 -2.11 -0.85 -16.34
CA ASN A 172 -0.72 -0.44 -16.42
C ASN A 172 0.21 -1.65 -16.26
N ALA A 173 0.58 -2.25 -17.39
CA ALA A 173 1.47 -3.40 -17.41
C ALA A 173 2.89 -3.07 -16.88
N GLU A 174 3.32 -1.79 -16.98
CA GLU A 174 4.62 -1.30 -16.52
C GLU A 174 4.69 -1.05 -15.00
N LEU A 175 3.57 -1.26 -14.28
CA LEU A 175 3.50 -1.05 -12.84
C LEU A 175 4.53 -1.91 -12.10
N LYS A 176 5.42 -1.25 -11.35
CA LYS A 176 6.52 -1.87 -10.60
C LYS A 176 6.10 -2.18 -9.17
N ALA A 177 6.83 -3.09 -8.54
CA ALA A 177 6.66 -3.38 -7.12
C ALA A 177 7.03 -2.18 -6.26
N GLU A 178 6.23 -1.95 -5.26
CA GLU A 178 6.43 -0.98 -4.19
C GLU A 178 7.47 -1.50 -3.20
N GLN A 179 8.41 -0.66 -2.82
CA GLN A 179 9.48 -0.98 -1.89
C GLN A 179 9.51 0.05 -0.78
N GLY A 180 9.89 -0.38 0.41
CA GLY A 180 10.06 0.56 1.50
C GLY A 180 10.77 -0.02 2.70
N TYR A 181 11.00 0.83 3.67
CA TYR A 181 11.42 0.42 5.00
C TYR A 181 10.67 1.22 6.05
N ASN A 182 10.52 0.59 7.19
CA ASN A 182 9.96 1.20 8.40
C ASN A 182 11.00 1.10 9.51
N ALA A 183 11.15 2.15 10.28
CA ALA A 183 11.90 2.18 11.52
C ALA A 183 11.03 2.75 12.62
N GLU A 184 11.07 2.14 13.78
CA GLU A 184 10.30 2.57 14.95
C GLU A 184 11.19 2.54 16.20
N LEU A 185 11.02 3.55 17.04
CA LEU A 185 11.59 3.59 18.39
C LEU A 185 10.45 3.92 19.37
N GLY A 186 10.25 3.03 20.34
CA GLY A 186 9.18 3.15 21.31
C GLY A 186 9.65 3.00 22.75
N PHE A 187 8.93 3.65 23.64
CA PHE A 187 9.09 3.54 25.08
C PHE A 187 7.75 3.24 25.74
N LYS A 188 7.71 2.23 26.56
CA LYS A 188 6.53 1.81 27.32
C LYS A 188 6.81 1.83 28.82
N GLN A 189 5.95 2.48 29.56
CA GLN A 189 6.05 2.60 31.01
C GLN A 189 4.76 2.17 31.70
N GLY A 190 4.85 1.19 32.58
CA GLY A 190 3.77 0.86 33.50
C GLY A 190 3.63 1.87 34.62
N TYR A 191 2.43 2.09 35.09
CA TYR A 191 2.14 2.98 36.22
C TYR A 191 1.09 2.37 37.15
N LYS A 192 1.17 2.76 38.42
CA LYS A 192 0.19 2.43 39.44
C LYS A 192 0.02 3.59 40.40
N PHE A 193 -1.19 4.14 40.48
CA PHE A 193 -1.58 5.24 41.37
C PHE A 193 -2.83 4.83 42.13
N GLY A 194 -2.66 4.31 43.34
CA GLY A 194 -3.79 3.78 44.12
C GLY A 194 -4.51 2.66 43.38
N ASN A 195 -5.76 2.87 43.05
CA ASN A 195 -6.62 1.90 42.35
C ASN A 195 -6.51 1.99 40.80
N LEU A 196 -5.73 2.92 40.28
CA LEU A 196 -5.43 3.03 38.88
C LEU A 196 -4.13 2.34 38.53
N LYS A 197 -4.18 1.38 37.62
CA LYS A 197 -3.00 0.70 37.06
C LYS A 197 -3.08 0.63 35.53
N GLY A 198 -1.96 0.76 34.88
CA GLY A 198 -1.92 0.74 33.44
C GLY A 198 -0.53 0.98 32.89
N PHE A 199 -0.47 1.37 31.62
CA PHE A 199 0.78 1.76 30.98
C PHE A 199 0.54 2.85 29.95
N VAL A 200 1.57 3.65 29.74
CA VAL A 200 1.72 4.59 28.64
C VAL A 200 2.72 4.01 27.66
N ASP A 201 2.45 4.18 26.39
CA ASP A 201 3.31 3.76 25.27
C ASP A 201 3.46 4.93 24.31
N VAL A 202 4.70 5.29 23.99
CA VAL A 202 5.05 6.37 23.06
C VAL A 202 6.00 5.78 22.02
N ALA A 203 5.69 5.93 20.75
CA ALA A 203 6.56 5.49 19.68
C ALA A 203 6.69 6.55 18.60
N GLY A 204 7.91 6.82 18.15
CA GLY A 204 8.18 7.54 16.92
C GLY A 204 8.42 6.55 15.79
N PHE A 205 7.83 6.80 14.62
CA PHE A 205 8.01 5.95 13.45
C PHE A 205 8.39 6.77 12.22
N TYR A 206 9.15 6.12 11.34
CA TYR A 206 9.54 6.64 10.04
C TYR A 206 9.42 5.55 8.99
N THR A 207 8.68 5.82 7.94
CA THR A 207 8.50 4.92 6.79
C THR A 207 8.89 5.66 5.52
N ARG A 208 9.68 5.03 4.67
CA ARG A 208 10.01 5.54 3.35
C ARG A 208 9.65 4.54 2.29
N TYR A 209 8.95 5.01 1.27
CA TYR A 209 8.57 4.24 0.09
C TYR A 209 9.33 4.71 -1.13
N LYS A 210 9.59 3.75 -2.02
CA LYS A 210 10.03 3.95 -3.38
C LYS A 210 9.08 3.19 -4.31
N ASP A 211 8.76 3.81 -5.43
CA ASP A 211 7.81 3.24 -6.41
C ASP A 211 6.43 2.92 -5.78
N MET A 212 5.96 3.76 -4.84
CA MET A 212 4.67 3.61 -4.18
C MET A 212 3.54 3.56 -5.20
N ILE A 213 2.62 2.61 -5.05
CA ILE A 213 1.50 2.41 -5.97
C ILE A 213 0.31 3.26 -5.52
N GLU A 214 -0.14 4.16 -6.39
CA GLU A 214 -1.32 5.00 -6.17
C GLU A 214 -2.17 5.13 -7.45
N PHE A 215 -3.34 5.75 -7.32
CA PHE A 215 -4.19 6.08 -8.44
C PHE A 215 -3.79 7.42 -9.06
N ARG A 216 -3.64 7.43 -10.39
CA ARG A 216 -3.62 8.65 -11.20
C ARG A 216 -4.95 8.77 -11.93
N PHE A 217 -5.61 9.91 -11.78
CA PHE A 217 -6.83 10.23 -12.50
C PHE A 217 -6.54 11.21 -13.63
N GLY A 218 -7.13 11.03 -14.81
CA GLY A 218 -6.95 11.92 -15.94
C GLY A 218 -7.43 11.36 -17.27
N LEU A 219 -6.80 11.84 -18.37
CA LEU A 219 -7.06 11.39 -19.74
C LEU A 219 -6.10 10.27 -20.12
N PHE A 220 -6.62 9.30 -20.85
CA PHE A 220 -5.85 8.14 -21.32
C PHE A 220 -6.15 7.86 -22.79
N ASN A 221 -5.17 7.33 -23.51
CA ASN A 221 -5.37 6.74 -24.83
C ASN A 221 -6.17 5.43 -24.66
N ASN A 222 -7.28 5.28 -25.39
CA ASN A 222 -8.17 4.11 -25.24
C ASN A 222 -7.58 2.80 -25.79
N LYS A 223 -6.48 2.86 -26.53
CA LYS A 223 -5.85 1.69 -27.15
C LYS A 223 -4.53 1.32 -26.50
N THR A 224 -3.67 2.29 -26.24
CA THR A 224 -2.36 2.04 -25.60
C THR A 224 -2.45 2.14 -24.08
N PHE A 225 -3.52 2.75 -23.55
CA PHE A 225 -3.74 3.05 -22.14
C PHE A 225 -2.72 3.99 -21.51
N ASP A 226 -1.96 4.68 -22.36
CA ASP A 226 -1.00 5.68 -21.92
C ASP A 226 -1.70 6.92 -21.36
N TYR A 227 -1.16 7.43 -20.27
CA TYR A 227 -1.60 8.70 -19.70
C TYR A 227 -1.27 9.86 -20.64
N ILE A 228 -2.25 10.71 -20.87
CA ILE A 228 -2.12 11.91 -21.71
C ILE A 228 -1.71 13.08 -20.82
N ASP A 229 -0.44 13.42 -20.82
CA ASP A 229 0.15 14.49 -20.01
C ASP A 229 0.44 15.76 -20.81
N GLY A 230 0.13 15.79 -22.13
CA GLY A 230 0.39 16.94 -22.96
C GLY A 230 -0.24 16.91 -24.35
N LEU A 231 -0.22 18.08 -25.03
CA LEU A 231 -0.80 18.26 -26.35
C LEU A 231 -0.24 17.30 -27.40
N SER A 232 1.05 16.98 -27.33
CA SER A 232 1.69 16.03 -28.24
C SER A 232 1.05 14.64 -28.17
N LYS A 233 0.87 14.10 -26.97
CA LYS A 233 0.20 12.79 -26.77
C LYS A 233 -1.28 12.86 -27.14
N LEU A 234 -1.94 13.99 -26.86
CA LEU A 234 -3.32 14.24 -27.23
C LEU A 234 -3.50 14.20 -28.74
N PHE A 235 -2.67 14.94 -29.49
CA PHE A 235 -2.70 14.95 -30.99
C PHE A 235 -2.35 13.57 -31.55
N ASN A 236 -1.41 12.86 -30.96
CA ASN A 236 -1.08 11.51 -31.38
C ASN A 236 -2.27 10.56 -31.23
N ALA A 237 -2.97 10.59 -30.08
CA ALA A 237 -4.16 9.77 -29.84
C ALA A 237 -5.28 10.08 -30.84
N PHE A 238 -5.44 11.34 -31.26
CA PHE A 238 -6.41 11.73 -32.28
C PHE A 238 -6.00 11.31 -33.68
N SER A 239 -4.73 11.54 -34.04
CA SER A 239 -4.25 11.23 -35.39
C SER A 239 -4.18 9.74 -35.68
N SER A 240 -3.92 8.93 -34.64
CA SER A 240 -3.94 7.46 -34.75
C SER A 240 -5.37 6.88 -34.74
N GLY A 241 -6.37 7.67 -34.37
CA GLY A 241 -7.76 7.20 -34.23
C GLY A 241 -8.00 6.30 -33.04
N ASP A 242 -7.14 6.36 -32.02
CA ASP A 242 -7.20 5.49 -30.85
C ASP A 242 -8.32 5.86 -29.86
N GLY A 243 -8.78 7.12 -29.92
CA GLY A 243 -9.79 7.66 -28.99
C GLY A 243 -9.21 8.01 -27.62
N LEU A 244 -10.02 8.70 -26.82
CA LEU A 244 -9.67 9.14 -25.47
C LEU A 244 -10.66 8.61 -24.45
N GLY A 245 -10.16 8.32 -23.25
CA GLY A 245 -10.97 7.97 -22.09
C GLY A 245 -10.59 8.80 -20.87
N ILE A 246 -11.59 9.14 -20.07
CA ILE A 246 -11.40 9.72 -18.73
C ILE A 246 -11.44 8.58 -17.71
N GLY A 247 -10.51 8.57 -16.76
CA GLY A 247 -10.55 7.55 -15.73
C GLY A 247 -9.34 7.54 -14.83
N ALA A 248 -9.14 6.40 -14.18
CA ALA A 248 -8.06 6.16 -13.24
C ALA A 248 -7.16 5.02 -13.69
N GLN A 249 -5.90 5.10 -13.34
CA GLN A 249 -4.89 4.07 -13.58
C GLN A 249 -4.00 3.95 -12.35
N PHE A 250 -3.62 2.73 -11.99
CA PHE A 250 -2.58 2.53 -10.99
C PHE A 250 -1.21 2.92 -11.56
N THR A 251 -0.45 3.67 -10.82
CA THR A 251 0.88 4.14 -11.22
C THR A 251 1.82 4.17 -10.01
N ASN A 252 3.12 4.11 -10.29
CA ASN A 252 4.11 4.33 -9.24
C ASN A 252 4.33 5.84 -9.08
N VAL A 253 4.13 6.37 -7.88
CA VAL A 253 4.30 7.79 -7.52
C VAL A 253 5.70 8.01 -6.95
N GLY A 254 6.73 7.52 -7.47
CA GLY A 254 8.09 7.81 -7.06
C GLY A 254 8.37 7.53 -5.57
N ARG A 255 8.83 8.55 -4.84
CA ARG A 255 9.26 8.44 -3.43
C ARG A 255 8.25 9.09 -2.49
N ALA A 256 7.97 8.41 -1.39
CA ALA A 256 7.12 8.95 -0.33
C ALA A 256 7.74 8.71 1.06
N GLU A 257 7.51 9.65 1.96
CA GLU A 257 7.91 9.55 3.36
C GLU A 257 6.72 9.74 4.27
N ILE A 258 6.62 8.87 5.27
CA ILE A 258 5.57 8.95 6.29
C ILE A 258 6.26 8.83 7.63
N TYR A 259 6.17 9.87 8.45
CA TYR A 259 6.69 9.84 9.81
C TYR A 259 5.67 10.40 10.80
N GLY A 260 5.83 10.01 12.03
CA GLY A 260 4.89 10.42 13.04
C GLY A 260 5.19 9.91 14.44
N VAL A 261 4.23 10.13 15.31
CA VAL A 261 4.26 9.69 16.70
C VAL A 261 2.95 8.99 17.02
N ASP A 262 3.07 7.83 17.66
CA ASP A 262 1.97 7.09 18.26
C ASP A 262 2.06 7.24 19.78
N LEU A 263 1.00 7.71 20.39
CA LEU A 263 0.84 7.84 21.84
C LEU A 263 -0.38 7.05 22.26
N SER A 264 -0.20 6.09 23.15
CA SER A 264 -1.32 5.35 23.71
C SER A 264 -1.20 5.13 25.19
N THR A 265 -2.35 4.99 25.85
CA THR A 265 -2.43 4.57 27.24
C THR A 265 -3.57 3.58 27.41
N SER A 266 -3.32 2.54 28.17
CA SER A 266 -4.34 1.57 28.55
C SER A 266 -4.24 1.31 30.05
N GLY A 267 -5.37 1.15 30.69
CA GLY A 267 -5.38 0.91 32.12
C GLY A 267 -6.72 0.44 32.64
N VAL A 268 -6.71 0.14 33.91
CA VAL A 268 -7.89 -0.24 34.67
C VAL A 268 -7.95 0.62 35.92
N TYR A 269 -9.12 1.18 36.18
CA TYR A 269 -9.46 1.85 37.43
C TYR A 269 -10.47 1.02 38.20
N GLU A 270 -10.09 0.57 39.42
CA GLU A 270 -10.93 -0.23 40.30
C GLU A 270 -11.64 0.71 41.31
N PHE A 271 -12.92 1.04 41.07
CA PHE A 271 -13.73 1.83 42.01
C PHE A 271 -13.96 1.12 43.32
N ASN A 272 -14.29 -0.17 43.21
CA ASN A 272 -14.52 -1.06 44.33
C ASN A 272 -14.43 -2.53 43.84
N ARG A 273 -14.74 -3.52 44.71
CA ARG A 273 -14.66 -4.95 44.37
C ARG A 273 -15.60 -5.39 43.22
N ASP A 274 -16.67 -4.64 43.02
CA ASP A 274 -17.74 -4.99 42.08
C ASP A 274 -17.76 -4.10 40.84
N THR A 275 -16.92 -3.05 40.79
CA THR A 275 -16.94 -2.05 39.71
C THR A 275 -15.54 -1.71 39.26
N ARG A 276 -15.26 -1.92 37.96
CA ARG A 276 -14.00 -1.55 37.33
C ARG A 276 -14.23 -0.91 35.96
N LEU A 277 -13.39 0.03 35.61
CA LEU A 277 -13.35 0.66 34.30
C LEU A 277 -12.03 0.32 33.64
N ALA A 278 -12.07 -0.41 32.52
CA ALA A 278 -10.94 -0.55 31.63
C ALA A 278 -11.02 0.51 30.54
N TYR A 279 -9.89 1.05 30.15
CA TYR A 279 -9.82 2.04 29.08
C TYR A 279 -8.58 1.85 28.23
N THR A 280 -8.71 2.25 26.97
CA THR A 280 -7.60 2.43 26.02
C THR A 280 -7.83 3.71 25.29
N LEU A 281 -6.84 4.60 25.30
CA LEU A 281 -6.83 5.85 24.54
C LEU A 281 -5.61 5.86 23.66
N GLY A 282 -5.78 6.28 22.41
CA GLY A 282 -4.70 6.37 21.45
C GLY A 282 -4.80 7.65 20.63
N TYR A 283 -3.66 8.21 20.32
CA TYR A 283 -3.50 9.33 19.40
C TYR A 283 -2.32 9.07 18.48
N VAL A 284 -2.55 9.17 17.18
CA VAL A 284 -1.51 9.06 16.17
C VAL A 284 -1.44 10.35 15.38
N TYR A 285 -0.24 10.92 15.33
CA TYR A 285 0.11 11.97 14.38
C TYR A 285 0.91 11.37 13.25
N THR A 286 0.52 11.65 12.02
CA THR A 286 1.16 11.16 10.80
C THR A 286 1.41 12.31 9.84
N ASN A 287 2.63 12.44 9.34
CA ASN A 287 2.99 13.40 8.30
C ASN A 287 3.36 12.66 7.00
N PRO A 288 2.41 12.46 6.08
CA PRO A 288 2.61 11.73 4.83
C PRO A 288 3.04 12.70 3.72
N ILE A 289 4.27 12.59 3.23
CA ILE A 289 4.87 13.50 2.26
C ILE A 289 5.12 12.75 0.94
N ASP A 290 4.72 13.36 -0.18
CA ASP A 290 5.18 13.01 -1.51
C ASP A 290 6.47 13.78 -1.81
N MET A 291 7.56 13.06 -2.02
CA MET A 291 8.89 13.66 -2.19
C MET A 291 9.19 14.09 -3.64
N ASP A 292 8.39 13.66 -4.58
CA ASP A 292 8.62 13.92 -6.00
C ASP A 292 7.64 14.95 -6.59
N VAL A 293 6.80 15.57 -5.76
CA VAL A 293 5.81 16.55 -6.21
C VAL A 293 6.46 17.78 -6.87
N ASP A 294 7.56 18.27 -6.29
CA ASP A 294 8.23 19.47 -6.80
C ASP A 294 8.89 19.21 -8.18
N SER A 295 9.47 18.02 -8.39
CA SER A 295 10.04 17.62 -9.69
C SER A 295 8.97 17.42 -10.76
N ARG A 296 7.84 16.82 -10.40
CA ARG A 296 6.69 16.69 -11.32
C ARG A 296 6.11 18.02 -11.71
N ASN A 297 5.94 18.94 -10.76
CA ASN A 297 5.44 20.28 -11.04
C ASN A 297 6.38 21.06 -11.97
N ALA A 298 7.70 20.95 -11.78
CA ALA A 298 8.68 21.58 -12.66
C ALA A 298 8.68 21.00 -14.09
N GLU A 299 8.49 19.69 -14.24
CA GLU A 299 8.34 19.05 -15.54
C GLU A 299 7.03 19.47 -16.24
N GLU A 300 5.95 19.61 -15.49
CA GLU A 300 4.66 20.06 -16.00
C GLU A 300 4.68 21.54 -16.40
N GLU A 301 5.34 22.41 -15.62
CA GLU A 301 5.54 23.83 -15.96
C GLU A 301 6.42 24.01 -17.21
N ALA A 302 7.41 23.15 -17.40
CA ALA A 302 8.28 23.20 -18.58
C ALA A 302 7.55 22.78 -19.86
N ASN A 303 6.48 22.01 -19.75
CA ASN A 303 5.69 21.53 -20.90
C ASN A 303 4.54 22.48 -21.32
N ASP A 304 4.37 23.64 -20.71
CA ASP A 304 3.42 24.74 -21.00
C ASP A 304 2.11 24.27 -21.70
N ASP A 305 1.41 23.33 -21.10
CA ASP A 305 0.32 22.66 -21.77
C ASP A 305 -1.04 23.15 -21.25
N LEU A 306 -1.66 23.99 -22.10
CA LEU A 306 -3.00 24.58 -21.88
C LEU A 306 -4.10 23.52 -21.66
N MET A 307 -3.81 22.25 -21.95
CA MET A 307 -4.75 21.13 -21.92
C MET A 307 -4.48 20.11 -20.80
N ALA A 308 -3.48 20.32 -19.99
CA ALA A 308 -3.35 19.52 -18.79
C ALA A 308 -4.61 19.74 -17.94
N MET A 309 -5.59 18.86 -18.06
CA MET A 309 -6.68 18.74 -17.08
C MET A 309 -6.03 18.32 -15.75
N ARG A 310 -5.32 19.28 -15.19
CA ARG A 310 -4.65 19.14 -13.91
C ARG A 310 -5.69 18.77 -12.87
N SER A 311 -5.66 17.57 -12.45
CA SER A 311 -6.26 17.25 -11.18
C SER A 311 -5.44 18.02 -10.14
N LYS A 312 -5.94 19.18 -9.66
CA LYS A 312 -5.33 19.95 -8.55
C LYS A 312 -5.00 19.09 -7.33
N SER A 313 -5.54 17.89 -7.28
CA SER A 313 -5.23 16.90 -6.26
C SER A 313 -3.82 16.29 -6.39
N ASN A 314 -3.13 16.44 -7.52
CA ASN A 314 -1.75 15.97 -7.71
C ASN A 314 -0.69 17.00 -7.27
N ASP A 315 -1.09 18.25 -7.03
CA ASP A 315 -0.20 19.34 -6.64
C ASP A 315 0.07 19.39 -5.13
N SER A 316 -0.56 18.51 -4.36
CA SER A 316 -0.39 18.48 -2.91
C SER A 316 0.91 17.79 -2.53
N LYS A 317 1.73 18.47 -1.73
CA LYS A 317 2.91 17.90 -1.07
C LYS A 317 2.59 16.69 -0.18
N TYR A 318 1.32 16.53 0.18
CA TYR A 318 0.87 15.45 1.05
C TYR A 318 0.22 14.33 0.23
N LEU A 319 0.52 13.09 0.60
CA LEU A 319 -0.11 11.90 0.02
C LEU A 319 -1.63 11.97 0.24
N LYS A 320 -2.38 11.64 -0.80
CA LYS A 320 -3.84 11.64 -0.78
C LYS A 320 -4.39 10.57 0.18
N TYR A 321 -5.60 10.82 0.67
CA TYR A 321 -6.34 9.85 1.48
C TYR A 321 -5.62 9.38 2.75
N ARG A 322 -4.68 10.19 3.27
CA ARG A 322 -3.97 9.93 4.53
C ARG A 322 -4.41 10.91 5.60
N GLN A 323 -4.85 10.38 6.73
CA GLN A 323 -5.22 11.19 7.89
C GLN A 323 -3.95 11.62 8.62
N LYS A 324 -3.87 12.92 8.97
CA LYS A 324 -2.75 13.46 9.78
C LYS A 324 -2.94 13.20 11.26
N HIS A 325 -4.17 13.16 11.73
CA HIS A 325 -4.51 12.99 13.13
C HIS A 325 -5.54 11.87 13.25
N SER A 326 -5.30 10.94 14.13
CA SER A 326 -6.23 9.86 14.47
C SER A 326 -6.35 9.77 15.98
N VAL A 327 -7.57 9.74 16.49
CA VAL A 327 -7.89 9.52 17.90
C VAL A 327 -8.68 8.23 18.01
N LYS A 328 -8.38 7.44 19.02
CA LYS A 328 -9.08 6.18 19.32
C LYS A 328 -9.37 6.12 20.81
N GLY A 329 -10.58 5.78 21.15
CA GLY A 329 -11.02 5.57 22.55
C GLY A 329 -11.82 4.28 22.67
N VAL A 330 -11.49 3.50 23.70
CA VAL A 330 -12.24 2.31 24.09
C VAL A 330 -12.43 2.37 25.61
N PHE A 331 -13.65 2.17 26.06
CA PHE A 331 -14.00 2.14 27.48
C PHE A 331 -14.91 0.97 27.75
N ASP A 332 -14.58 0.18 28.77
CA ASP A 332 -15.35 -0.96 29.25
C ASP A 332 -15.61 -0.81 30.74
N LEU A 333 -16.87 -0.60 31.11
CA LEU A 333 -17.32 -0.53 32.48
C LEU A 333 -17.95 -1.88 32.89
N GLU A 334 -17.30 -2.53 33.81
CA GLU A 334 -17.86 -3.72 34.47
C GLU A 334 -18.46 -3.32 35.82
N TRP A 335 -19.71 -3.70 36.04
CA TRP A 335 -20.43 -3.52 37.28
C TRP A 335 -21.17 -4.81 37.64
N LYS A 336 -20.67 -5.53 38.62
CA LYS A 336 -21.18 -6.83 39.02
C LYS A 336 -21.26 -7.84 37.88
N ARG A 337 -22.48 -8.06 37.34
CA ARG A 337 -22.76 -8.97 36.21
C ARG A 337 -22.96 -8.24 34.89
N PHE A 338 -22.92 -6.92 34.90
CA PHE A 338 -23.14 -6.09 33.72
C PHE A 338 -21.79 -5.60 33.18
N ASN A 339 -21.69 -5.61 31.88
CA ASN A 339 -20.56 -5.01 31.16
C ASN A 339 -21.14 -4.07 30.09
N ILE A 340 -20.63 -2.82 30.05
CA ILE A 340 -21.03 -1.79 29.06
C ILE A 340 -19.75 -1.29 28.44
N GLY A 341 -19.59 -1.55 27.13
CA GLY A 341 -18.45 -1.08 26.34
C GLY A 341 -18.86 -0.04 25.31
N THR A 342 -17.95 0.90 25.03
CA THR A 342 -18.05 1.85 23.94
C THR A 342 -16.72 2.06 23.26
N ASN A 343 -16.74 2.31 21.96
CA ASN A 343 -15.57 2.67 21.17
C ASN A 343 -15.87 3.89 20.29
N MET A 344 -14.84 4.70 20.00
CA MET A 344 -14.91 5.84 19.10
C MET A 344 -13.61 5.98 18.29
#